data_2481d36c1e71aeb2dfd805657dc0d09a
#
_entry.id   2481d36c1e71aeb2dfd805657dc0d09a
#
_cell.length_a   1.000
_cell.length_b   1.000
_cell.length_c   1.000
_cell.angle_alpha   90.00
_cell.angle_beta   90.00
_cell.angle_gamma   90.00
#
_symmetry.space_group_name_H-M   'P 1'
#
loop_
_entity.id
_entity.type
_entity.pdbx_description
1 polymer ?
#
loop_
_entity_poly.entity_id
_entity_poly.type
_entity_poly.pdbx_seq_one_letter_code
_entity_poly.pdbx_strand_id
1 'polypeptide(L)'
;SRALNIGMKEVESDAALLLSAHCALYNEVAIEKLIEVQDIFSAAGVFGRQIPTKDSLDIDTRDLLTVFGRERIVYEKHPFFHNAFSLIDTSVWKKIPFSTEVNGIEDRVWAYQVCSDGYKVIYEPSAVAYHEHGLNQGCSNSRAKRVVRALKSLHKNDEVLSFD
;
A
#
# COMPACT_ATOMS: atom_id res chain seq x y z
N SER A 1 10.75 -0.60 -6.40
CA SER A 1 10.18 -1.81 -7.01
C SER A 1 11.21 -2.88 -7.36
N ARG A 2 12.38 -2.55 -7.97
CA ARG A 2 13.41 -3.56 -8.25
C ARG A 2 13.90 -4.24 -6.96
N ALA A 3 14.16 -3.49 -5.89
CA ALA A 3 14.55 -4.03 -4.59
C ALA A 3 13.44 -4.89 -3.96
N LEU A 4 12.18 -4.44 -4.02
CA LEU A 4 11.02 -5.22 -3.55
C LEU A 4 10.92 -6.56 -4.31
N ASN A 5 11.03 -6.56 -5.62
CA ASN A 5 10.98 -7.79 -6.42
C ASN A 5 12.15 -8.73 -6.13
N ILE A 6 13.33 -8.22 -5.78
CA ILE A 6 14.46 -9.05 -5.33
C ILE A 6 14.11 -9.72 -4.01
N GLY A 7 13.66 -8.95 -3.00
CA GLY A 7 13.24 -9.50 -1.72
C GLY A 7 12.11 -10.52 -1.82
N MET A 8 11.09 -10.22 -2.63
CA MET A 8 9.97 -11.13 -2.85
C MET A 8 10.35 -12.47 -3.48
N LYS A 9 11.43 -12.52 -4.28
CA LYS A 9 11.94 -13.78 -4.86
C LYS A 9 12.55 -14.72 -3.82
N GLU A 10 13.05 -14.17 -2.74
CA GLU A 10 13.67 -14.94 -1.64
C GLU A 10 12.61 -15.43 -0.62
N VAL A 11 11.34 -15.06 -0.79
CA VAL A 11 10.26 -15.49 0.10
C VAL A 11 9.81 -16.90 -0.25
N GLU A 12 9.91 -17.82 0.71
CA GLU A 12 9.47 -19.22 0.57
C GLU A 12 8.06 -19.46 1.11
N SER A 13 7.52 -18.55 1.95
CA SER A 13 6.19 -18.65 2.54
C SER A 13 5.08 -18.19 1.59
N ASP A 14 3.83 -18.54 1.92
CA ASP A 14 2.64 -18.19 1.12
C ASP A 14 2.33 -16.68 1.15
N ALA A 15 2.84 -15.97 2.16
CA ALA A 15 2.68 -14.53 2.30
C ALA A 15 4.00 -13.84 2.69
N ALA A 16 4.18 -12.60 2.23
CA ALA A 16 5.31 -11.74 2.55
C ALA A 16 4.86 -10.48 3.27
N LEU A 17 5.42 -10.23 4.44
CA LEU A 17 5.25 -8.96 5.15
C LEU A 17 6.22 -7.92 4.59
N LEU A 18 5.69 -6.80 4.11
CA LEU A 18 6.46 -5.61 3.78
C LEU A 18 6.34 -4.61 4.93
N LEU A 19 7.47 -4.24 5.52
CA LEU A 19 7.55 -3.25 6.57
C LEU A 19 8.68 -2.27 6.25
N SER A 20 8.36 -1.00 6.09
CA SER A 20 9.36 0.04 5.84
C SER A 20 10.25 0.26 7.05
N ALA A 21 11.54 0.57 6.82
CA ALA A 21 12.53 0.76 7.88
C ALA A 21 12.20 1.90 8.88
N HIS A 22 11.30 2.81 8.51
CA HIS A 22 10.80 3.91 9.34
C HIS A 22 9.38 3.66 9.88
N CYS A 23 8.96 2.39 9.88
CA CYS A 23 7.73 1.93 10.52
C CYS A 23 8.05 1.04 11.71
N ALA A 24 7.22 1.11 12.74
CA ALA A 24 7.26 0.21 13.90
C ALA A 24 5.85 -0.32 14.19
N LEU A 25 5.74 -1.60 14.50
CA LEU A 25 4.44 -2.18 14.87
C LEU A 25 3.90 -1.52 16.14
N TYR A 26 2.62 -1.22 16.15
CA TYR A 26 1.96 -0.62 17.32
C TYR A 26 1.85 -1.64 18.47
N ASN A 27 1.59 -2.91 18.15
CA ASN A 27 1.44 -4.00 19.10
C ASN A 27 1.77 -5.36 18.47
N GLU A 28 1.80 -6.40 19.30
CA GLU A 28 2.16 -7.78 18.94
C GLU A 28 1.20 -8.42 17.94
N VAL A 29 -0.09 -8.04 17.95
CA VAL A 29 -1.14 -8.67 17.13
C VAL A 29 -1.31 -8.00 15.75
N ALA A 30 -0.57 -6.95 15.46
CA ALA A 30 -0.73 -6.20 14.22
C ALA A 30 -0.53 -7.06 12.96
N ILE A 31 0.44 -7.98 12.98
CA ILE A 31 0.71 -8.91 11.86
C ILE A 31 -0.38 -9.97 11.77
N GLU A 32 -0.80 -10.54 12.91
CA GLU A 32 -1.88 -11.53 12.96
C GLU A 32 -3.17 -11.00 12.33
N LYS A 33 -3.48 -9.71 12.54
CA LYS A 33 -4.64 -9.07 11.93
C LYS A 33 -4.56 -8.97 10.42
N LEU A 34 -3.37 -8.76 9.84
CA LEU A 34 -3.18 -8.79 8.39
C LEU A 34 -3.41 -10.20 7.84
N ILE A 35 -2.84 -11.23 8.50
CA ILE A 35 -2.94 -12.63 8.11
C ILE A 35 -4.41 -13.09 8.17
N GLU A 36 -5.09 -12.85 9.31
CA GLU A 36 -6.50 -13.19 9.50
C GLU A 36 -7.39 -12.63 8.37
N VAL A 37 -7.19 -11.37 8.02
CA VAL A 37 -7.97 -10.71 6.97
C VAL A 37 -7.60 -11.24 5.58
N GLN A 38 -6.33 -11.51 5.31
CA GLN A 38 -5.91 -12.10 4.05
C GLN A 38 -6.58 -13.44 3.82
N ASP A 39 -6.59 -14.31 4.84
CA ASP A 39 -7.20 -15.64 4.78
C ASP A 39 -8.72 -15.57 4.59
N ILE A 40 -9.42 -14.78 5.41
CA ILE A 40 -10.90 -14.65 5.34
C ILE A 40 -11.35 -14.18 3.96
N PHE A 41 -10.65 -13.24 3.35
CA PHE A 41 -11.07 -12.62 2.09
C PHE A 41 -10.35 -13.18 0.86
N SER A 42 -9.38 -14.09 1.04
CA SER A 42 -8.47 -14.55 -0.04
C SER A 42 -7.88 -13.36 -0.81
N ALA A 43 -7.38 -12.37 -0.07
CA ALA A 43 -6.93 -11.11 -0.64
C ALA A 43 -5.51 -11.24 -1.22
N ALA A 44 -5.27 -10.62 -2.40
CA ALA A 44 -3.93 -10.52 -2.98
C ALA A 44 -2.96 -9.73 -2.09
N GLY A 45 -3.49 -8.76 -1.36
CA GLY A 45 -2.73 -7.98 -0.40
C GLY A 45 -3.62 -7.31 0.64
N VAL A 46 -3.08 -7.18 1.85
CA VAL A 46 -3.72 -6.45 2.95
C VAL A 46 -2.74 -5.41 3.46
N PHE A 47 -3.18 -4.19 3.70
CA PHE A 47 -2.34 -3.16 4.28
C PHE A 47 -2.98 -2.59 5.54
N GLY A 48 -2.12 -2.31 6.51
CA GLY A 48 -2.52 -1.84 7.82
C GLY A 48 -2.62 -0.32 7.91
N ARG A 49 -3.24 0.11 8.99
CA ARG A 49 -3.35 1.50 9.39
C ARG A 49 -2.00 2.04 9.81
N GLN A 50 -1.65 3.20 9.30
CA GLN A 50 -0.44 3.91 9.68
C GLN A 50 -0.83 5.14 10.50
N ILE A 51 -0.18 5.29 11.65
CA ILE A 51 -0.39 6.40 12.57
C ILE A 51 0.91 7.17 12.78
N PRO A 52 0.85 8.48 13.03
CA PRO A 52 2.05 9.27 13.25
C PRO A 52 2.79 8.86 14.53
N THR A 53 4.09 9.09 14.56
CA THR A 53 4.88 9.06 15.79
C THR A 53 4.78 10.43 16.50
N LYS A 54 5.29 10.50 17.72
CA LYS A 54 5.39 11.79 18.46
C LYS A 54 6.31 12.81 17.78
N ASP A 55 7.24 12.34 16.95
CA ASP A 55 8.24 13.15 16.26
C ASP A 55 7.87 13.46 14.80
N SER A 56 6.69 13.00 14.35
CA SER A 56 6.18 13.29 13.00
C SER A 56 5.85 14.78 12.85
N LEU A 57 6.16 15.33 11.68
CA LEU A 57 5.78 16.71 11.34
C LEU A 57 4.24 16.85 11.26
N ASP A 58 3.72 18.04 11.54
CA ASP A 58 2.27 18.33 11.51
C ASP A 58 1.65 17.97 10.16
N ILE A 59 2.35 18.20 9.06
CA ILE A 59 1.88 17.87 7.71
C ILE A 59 1.79 16.37 7.51
N ASP A 60 2.77 15.61 7.97
CA ASP A 60 2.78 14.15 7.89
C ASP A 60 1.71 13.55 8.81
N THR A 61 1.55 14.10 10.01
CA THR A 61 0.48 13.76 10.95
C THR A 61 -0.89 13.92 10.31
N ARG A 62 -1.16 15.10 9.71
CA ARG A 62 -2.42 15.38 9.02
C ARG A 62 -2.66 14.38 7.88
N ASP A 63 -1.65 14.13 7.06
CA ASP A 63 -1.77 13.22 5.91
C ASP A 63 -2.08 11.78 6.35
N LEU A 64 -1.40 11.26 7.37
CA LEU A 64 -1.64 9.92 7.90
C LEU A 64 -3.05 9.80 8.50
N LEU A 65 -3.48 10.77 9.31
CA LEU A 65 -4.80 10.75 9.94
C LEU A 65 -5.95 10.94 8.93
N THR A 66 -5.69 11.61 7.81
CA THR A 66 -6.68 11.80 6.75
C THR A 66 -6.86 10.55 5.89
N VAL A 67 -5.76 9.86 5.56
CA VAL A 67 -5.76 8.73 4.63
C VAL A 67 -6.12 7.42 5.32
N PHE A 68 -5.60 7.20 6.53
CA PHE A 68 -5.78 5.94 7.26
C PHE A 68 -6.92 6.05 8.27
N GLY A 69 -8.15 5.86 7.80
CA GLY A 69 -9.38 5.89 8.59
C GLY A 69 -9.52 4.72 9.59
N ARG A 70 -10.71 4.57 10.16
CA ARG A 70 -11.00 3.54 11.18
C ARG A 70 -11.87 2.41 10.66
N GLU A 71 -12.27 2.45 9.40
CA GLU A 71 -13.13 1.45 8.78
C GLU A 71 -12.35 0.60 7.80
N ARG A 72 -12.65 -0.71 7.76
CA ARG A 72 -12.09 -1.63 6.77
C ARG A 72 -12.63 -1.28 5.39
N ILE A 73 -11.75 -1.33 4.39
CA ILE A 73 -12.14 -1.10 3.00
C ILE A 73 -11.68 -2.28 2.16
N VAL A 74 -12.61 -2.87 1.40
CA VAL A 74 -12.31 -3.89 0.40
C VAL A 74 -12.29 -3.22 -0.96
N TYR A 75 -11.15 -3.26 -1.63
CA TYR A 75 -10.97 -2.71 -2.96
C TYR A 75 -11.02 -3.83 -4.01
N GLU A 76 -11.97 -3.73 -4.91
CA GLU A 76 -12.10 -4.55 -6.12
C GLU A 76 -11.87 -3.71 -7.38
N LYS A 77 -12.02 -2.39 -7.26
CA LYS A 77 -11.76 -1.38 -8.29
C LYS A 77 -11.17 -0.13 -7.66
N HIS A 78 -10.37 0.63 -8.42
CA HIS A 78 -9.75 1.89 -7.99
C HIS A 78 -9.06 1.80 -6.62
N PRO A 79 -8.13 0.83 -6.43
CA PRO A 79 -7.56 0.59 -5.12
C PRO A 79 -6.61 1.70 -4.68
N PHE A 80 -6.61 1.94 -3.38
CA PHE A 80 -5.47 2.49 -2.68
C PHE A 80 -4.71 1.34 -2.03
N PHE A 81 -3.38 1.38 -2.07
CA PHE A 81 -2.51 0.41 -1.40
C PHE A 81 -1.21 1.09 -0.98
N HIS A 82 -0.63 0.68 0.15
CA HIS A 82 0.58 1.29 0.67
C HIS A 82 1.51 0.26 1.32
N ASN A 83 2.70 0.07 0.74
CA ASN A 83 3.67 -0.96 1.14
C ASN A 83 4.39 -0.70 2.45
N ALA A 84 4.21 0.46 3.09
CA ALA A 84 4.94 0.73 4.33
C ALA A 84 4.61 -0.25 5.46
N PHE A 85 3.38 -0.79 5.49
CA PHE A 85 2.97 -1.90 6.35
C PHE A 85 1.90 -2.70 5.62
N SER A 86 2.29 -3.81 5.00
CA SER A 86 1.37 -4.63 4.20
C SER A 86 1.80 -6.10 4.16
N LEU A 87 0.83 -6.98 3.90
CA LEU A 87 1.01 -8.41 3.64
C LEU A 87 0.64 -8.69 2.19
N ILE A 88 1.46 -9.44 1.47
CA ILE A 88 1.30 -9.76 0.05
C ILE A 88 1.22 -11.26 -0.12
N ASP A 89 0.21 -11.76 -0.84
CA ASP A 89 0.14 -13.15 -1.31
C ASP A 89 1.25 -13.40 -2.33
N THR A 90 2.16 -14.34 -2.01
CA THR A 90 3.32 -14.64 -2.86
C THR A 90 2.92 -15.32 -4.16
N SER A 91 1.82 -16.07 -4.18
CA SER A 91 1.32 -16.74 -5.39
C SER A 91 0.76 -15.72 -6.39
N VAL A 92 0.07 -14.70 -5.91
CA VAL A 92 -0.41 -13.58 -6.73
C VAL A 92 0.75 -12.73 -7.20
N TRP A 93 1.70 -12.38 -6.30
CA TRP A 93 2.88 -11.61 -6.71
C TRP A 93 3.72 -12.33 -7.76
N LYS A 94 3.87 -13.66 -7.70
CA LYS A 94 4.59 -14.46 -8.74
C LYS A 94 3.96 -14.30 -10.12
N LYS A 95 2.64 -14.12 -10.21
CA LYS A 95 1.92 -13.87 -11.47
C LYS A 95 2.01 -12.40 -11.89
N ILE A 96 1.89 -11.49 -10.93
CA ILE A 96 1.83 -10.04 -11.14
C ILE A 96 2.87 -9.37 -10.23
N PRO A 97 4.16 -9.32 -10.63
CA PRO A 97 5.20 -8.68 -9.82
C PRO A 97 5.06 -7.14 -9.83
N PHE A 98 5.68 -6.48 -8.85
CA PHE A 98 5.74 -5.01 -8.84
C PHE A 98 6.38 -4.47 -10.11
N SER A 99 5.77 -3.46 -10.73
CA SER A 99 6.32 -2.82 -11.93
C SER A 99 7.69 -2.20 -11.65
N THR A 100 8.63 -2.38 -12.54
CA THR A 100 9.96 -1.77 -12.49
C THR A 100 10.06 -0.44 -13.24
N GLU A 101 8.99 -0.07 -13.95
CA GLU A 101 8.95 1.14 -14.78
C GLU A 101 8.52 2.38 -14.00
N VAL A 102 7.82 2.17 -12.87
CA VAL A 102 7.39 3.26 -11.98
C VAL A 102 8.21 3.29 -10.71
N ASN A 103 8.35 4.47 -10.13
CA ASN A 103 9.08 4.65 -8.89
C ASN A 103 8.30 5.56 -7.94
N GLY A 104 8.05 5.04 -6.72
CA GLY A 104 7.40 5.76 -5.63
C GLY A 104 5.87 5.64 -5.58
N ILE A 105 5.26 4.84 -6.47
CA ILE A 105 3.85 4.40 -6.42
C ILE A 105 3.70 2.97 -6.94
N GLU A 106 4.76 2.19 -6.89
CA GLU A 106 4.77 0.79 -7.34
C GLU A 106 3.71 -0.07 -6.65
N ASP A 107 3.41 0.22 -5.40
CA ASP A 107 2.36 -0.38 -4.60
C ASP A 107 0.95 -0.10 -5.16
N ARG A 108 0.67 1.14 -5.52
CA ARG A 108 -0.62 1.51 -6.14
C ARG A 108 -0.79 0.92 -7.53
N VAL A 109 0.28 0.93 -8.33
CA VAL A 109 0.28 0.32 -9.67
C VAL A 109 0.02 -1.18 -9.55
N TRP A 110 0.69 -1.85 -8.62
CA TRP A 110 0.48 -3.28 -8.36
C TRP A 110 -0.96 -3.56 -7.93
N ALA A 111 -1.48 -2.81 -6.97
CA ALA A 111 -2.86 -2.97 -6.51
C ALA A 111 -3.87 -2.77 -7.65
N TYR A 112 -3.64 -1.79 -8.52
CA TYR A 112 -4.49 -1.58 -9.69
C TYR A 112 -4.46 -2.79 -10.64
N GLN A 113 -3.28 -3.35 -10.91
CA GLN A 113 -3.13 -4.52 -11.77
C GLN A 113 -3.83 -5.75 -11.19
N VAL A 114 -3.62 -6.06 -9.90
CA VAL A 114 -4.25 -7.22 -9.27
C VAL A 114 -5.77 -7.08 -9.19
N CYS A 115 -6.30 -5.89 -8.92
CA CYS A 115 -7.74 -5.66 -8.95
C CYS A 115 -8.32 -5.77 -10.37
N SER A 116 -7.58 -5.32 -11.40
CA SER A 116 -7.99 -5.48 -12.80
C SER A 116 -8.04 -6.95 -13.23
N ASP A 117 -7.23 -7.81 -12.62
CA ASP A 117 -7.21 -9.26 -12.84
C ASP A 117 -8.20 -10.03 -11.95
N GLY A 118 -9.10 -9.32 -11.27
CA GLY A 118 -10.19 -9.90 -10.47
C GLY A 118 -9.81 -10.26 -9.03
N TYR A 119 -8.60 -9.93 -8.58
CA TYR A 119 -8.23 -10.03 -7.17
C TYR A 119 -8.74 -8.82 -6.38
N LYS A 120 -8.61 -8.88 -5.06
CA LYS A 120 -8.93 -7.76 -4.17
C LYS A 120 -7.75 -7.41 -3.26
N VAL A 121 -7.67 -6.16 -2.89
CA VAL A 121 -6.77 -5.69 -1.82
C VAL A 121 -7.60 -5.07 -0.71
N ILE A 122 -7.11 -5.14 0.53
CA ILE A 122 -7.89 -4.76 1.71
C ILE A 122 -7.10 -3.80 2.59
N TYR A 123 -7.76 -2.76 3.04
CA TYR A 123 -7.32 -1.93 4.15
C TYR A 123 -7.86 -2.47 5.46
N GLU A 124 -6.98 -2.81 6.41
CA GLU A 124 -7.34 -3.31 7.73
C GLU A 124 -6.93 -2.32 8.83
N PRO A 125 -7.88 -1.58 9.42
CA PRO A 125 -7.58 -0.54 10.39
C PRO A 125 -7.18 -1.06 11.78
N SER A 126 -7.46 -2.33 12.11
CA SER A 126 -7.04 -2.94 13.39
C SER A 126 -5.58 -3.39 13.38
N ALA A 127 -4.99 -3.60 12.20
CA ALA A 127 -3.55 -3.81 12.02
C ALA A 127 -2.84 -2.45 11.98
N VAL A 128 -2.16 -2.08 13.05
CA VAL A 128 -1.63 -0.72 13.22
C VAL A 128 -0.11 -0.71 13.29
N ALA A 129 0.51 0.24 12.58
CA ALA A 129 1.93 0.56 12.69
C ALA A 129 2.14 2.07 12.83
N TYR A 130 3.17 2.45 13.62
CA TYR A 130 3.70 3.80 13.57
C TYR A 130 4.44 4.03 12.27
N HIS A 131 4.31 5.22 11.70
CA HIS A 131 5.01 5.65 10.49
C HIS A 131 5.55 7.07 10.71
N GLU A 132 6.85 7.24 10.60
CA GLU A 132 7.50 8.52 10.88
C GLU A 132 7.10 9.61 9.87
N HIS A 133 6.98 9.23 8.61
CA HIS A 133 6.70 10.16 7.51
C HIS A 133 5.28 9.96 6.97
N GLY A 134 4.65 11.07 6.54
CA GLY A 134 3.42 11.02 5.76
C GLY A 134 3.64 10.51 4.33
N LEU A 135 2.56 10.41 3.57
CA LEU A 135 2.57 9.92 2.18
C LEU A 135 3.46 10.77 1.26
N ASN A 136 3.66 12.04 1.58
CA ASN A 136 4.38 13.00 0.76
C ASN A 136 5.88 13.12 1.08
N GLN A 137 6.37 12.46 2.14
CA GLN A 137 7.79 12.39 2.54
C GLN A 137 8.52 13.74 2.33
N GLY A 138 8.22 14.72 3.15
CA GLY A 138 8.90 16.01 3.16
C GLY A 138 8.51 16.98 2.04
N CYS A 139 7.31 16.90 1.49
CA CYS A 139 6.73 17.86 0.53
C CYS A 139 7.56 18.10 -0.74
N SER A 140 8.26 17.10 -1.25
CA SER A 140 9.07 17.24 -2.47
C SER A 140 8.19 17.45 -3.72
N ASN A 141 8.24 18.66 -4.30
CA ASN A 141 7.54 18.98 -5.56
C ASN A 141 7.88 18.01 -6.71
N SER A 142 9.12 17.53 -6.79
CA SER A 142 9.54 16.59 -7.82
C SER A 142 8.88 15.23 -7.63
N ARG A 143 8.76 14.75 -6.38
CA ARG A 143 8.04 13.52 -6.04
C ARG A 143 6.54 13.67 -6.35
N ALA A 144 5.91 14.75 -5.91
CA ALA A 144 4.49 15.02 -6.18
C ALA A 144 4.19 15.00 -7.69
N LYS A 145 5.01 15.66 -8.51
CA LYS A 145 4.87 15.65 -9.97
C LYS A 145 5.01 14.24 -10.57
N ARG A 146 5.94 13.41 -10.07
CA ARG A 146 6.08 12.01 -10.54
C ARG A 146 4.85 11.18 -10.19
N VAL A 147 4.39 11.27 -8.94
CA VAL A 147 3.19 10.57 -8.45
C VAL A 147 1.97 10.95 -9.28
N VAL A 148 1.71 12.25 -9.49
CA VAL A 148 0.58 12.73 -10.29
C VAL A 148 0.65 12.22 -11.74
N ARG A 149 1.83 12.25 -12.38
CA ARG A 149 2.00 11.73 -13.75
C ARG A 149 1.68 10.24 -13.82
N ALA A 150 2.18 9.45 -12.86
CA ALA A 150 1.95 8.01 -12.84
C ALA A 150 0.48 7.69 -12.56
N LEU A 151 -0.18 8.38 -11.61
CA LEU A 151 -1.62 8.23 -11.36
C LEU A 151 -2.44 8.58 -12.59
N LYS A 152 -2.14 9.70 -13.27
CA LYS A 152 -2.81 10.06 -14.53
C LYS A 152 -2.64 9.00 -15.62
N SER A 153 -1.52 8.29 -15.67
CA SER A 153 -1.33 7.22 -16.65
C SER A 153 -2.14 5.96 -16.32
N LEU A 154 -2.36 5.67 -15.04
CA LEU A 154 -3.22 4.57 -14.60
C LEU A 154 -4.70 4.82 -14.92
N HIS A 155 -5.15 6.07 -14.79
CA HIS A 155 -6.55 6.45 -14.98
C HIS A 155 -6.88 6.93 -16.40
N LYS A 156 -5.96 6.81 -17.37
CA LYS A 156 -6.21 7.23 -18.77
C LYS A 156 -7.38 6.52 -19.44
N ASN A 157 -7.76 5.35 -18.95
CA ASN A 157 -8.87 4.57 -19.49
C ASN A 157 -10.14 4.64 -18.62
N ASP A 158 -10.09 5.36 -17.51
CA ASP A 158 -11.26 5.55 -16.64
C ASP A 158 -11.97 6.84 -17.06
N GLU A 159 -13.18 6.72 -17.59
CA GLU A 159 -14.03 7.86 -18.05
C GLU A 159 -14.48 8.82 -16.92
N VAL A 160 -13.89 8.74 -15.71
CA VAL A 160 -14.46 9.34 -14.50
C VAL A 160 -13.75 10.58 -13.99
N LEU A 161 -12.78 11.15 -14.66
CA LEU A 161 -12.18 12.41 -14.20
C LEU A 161 -12.10 13.47 -15.31
N SER A 162 -13.24 13.85 -15.88
CA SER A 162 -13.41 15.19 -16.46
C SER A 162 -13.80 16.13 -15.32
N PHE A 163 -12.86 16.86 -14.79
CA PHE A 163 -13.15 18.10 -14.06
C PHE A 163 -13.37 19.18 -15.12
N ASP A 164 -14.62 19.51 -15.41
CA ASP A 164 -15.01 20.75 -16.07
C ASP A 164 -14.82 21.93 -15.11
#